data_c42365e62be7433b0c8c916bb4e6f1dd
#
_entry.id   c42365e62be7433b0c8c916bb4e6f1dd
#
_cell.length_a   1.000
_cell.length_b   1.000
_cell.length_c   1.000
_cell.angle_alpha   90.00
_cell.angle_beta   90.00
_cell.angle_gamma   90.00
#
_symmetry.space_group_name_H-M   'P 1'
#
loop_
_entity.id
_entity.type
_entity.pdbx_description
1 polymer ?
#
loop_
_entity_poly.entity_id
_entity_poly.type
_entity_poly.pdbx_seq_one_letter_code
_entity_poly.pdbx_strand_id
1 'polypeptide(L)'
;MTDEPAVEAAVEPAVESANGPAVESAVRELRLVVTADDYDAALHFYRDVLGLPERGAFASEDGRVTILEAGRATLELTDPNHAAFIDEVEVGRRVAGHIRVAFQVDDSAATTARLAAAGAEVVAEPTRTPWNSLNSRLEAPGALQLTLFTELGD
;
A
#
# COMPACT_ATOMS: atom_id res chain seq x y z
N MET A 1 19.15 -24.04 -23.06
CA MET A 1 19.83 -23.27 -22.03
C MET A 1 19.14 -21.92 -21.97
N THR A 2 18.10 -21.86 -21.15
CA THR A 2 17.38 -20.63 -20.94
C THR A 2 18.19 -19.80 -19.98
N ASP A 3 18.78 -18.77 -20.51
CA ASP A 3 19.35 -17.71 -19.73
C ASP A 3 18.16 -17.04 -19.05
N GLU A 4 17.85 -17.51 -17.87
CA GLU A 4 16.92 -16.81 -17.03
C GLU A 4 17.59 -15.49 -16.70
N PRO A 5 17.06 -14.36 -17.14
CA PRO A 5 17.63 -13.11 -16.74
C PRO A 5 17.53 -13.12 -15.23
N ALA A 6 18.65 -13.03 -14.60
CA ALA A 6 18.68 -12.78 -13.18
C ALA A 6 17.69 -11.67 -12.92
N VAL A 7 16.62 -11.99 -12.24
CA VAL A 7 15.73 -11.01 -11.74
C VAL A 7 16.53 -10.31 -10.66
N GLU A 8 17.39 -9.51 -11.11
CA GLU A 8 17.99 -8.54 -10.27
C GLU A 8 16.89 -7.55 -9.99
N ALA A 9 16.04 -7.99 -9.18
CA ALA A 9 15.11 -7.09 -8.55
C ALA A 9 15.91 -6.33 -7.54
N ALA A 10 16.65 -5.54 -8.07
CA ALA A 10 17.27 -4.54 -7.31
C ALA A 10 16.26 -3.60 -6.79
N VAL A 11 15.40 -4.12 -5.97
CA VAL A 11 14.44 -3.22 -5.48
C VAL A 11 14.76 -2.72 -4.18
N GLU A 12 15.96 -2.95 -3.76
CA GLU A 12 16.15 -2.73 -2.64
C GLU A 12 16.63 -1.75 -1.96
N PRO A 13 16.88 -0.85 -2.26
CA PRO A 13 17.58 0.04 -1.45
C PRO A 13 16.82 1.15 -0.85
N ALA A 14 15.60 1.21 -0.98
CA ALA A 14 14.79 2.21 -0.30
C ALA A 14 15.02 2.26 1.21
N VAL A 15 15.50 1.15 1.79
CA VAL A 15 15.76 1.08 3.22
C VAL A 15 17.04 1.81 3.60
N GLU A 16 18.03 1.83 2.73
CA GLU A 16 19.28 2.49 3.05
C GLU A 16 19.16 4.00 3.14
N SER A 17 18.30 4.59 2.35
CA SER A 17 18.09 6.04 2.40
C SER A 17 17.46 6.51 3.71
N ALA A 18 16.79 5.62 4.43
CA ALA A 18 16.19 5.96 5.71
C ALA A 18 17.21 6.21 6.82
N ASN A 19 18.43 5.72 6.65
CA ASN A 19 19.49 5.86 7.64
C ASN A 19 20.51 6.96 7.29
N GLY A 20 20.31 7.64 6.17
CA GLY A 20 21.17 8.76 5.77
C GLY A 20 20.79 10.06 6.45
N PRO A 21 21.61 11.10 6.32
CA PRO A 21 21.25 12.41 6.82
C PRO A 21 19.96 12.87 6.16
N ALA A 22 19.11 13.55 6.90
CA ALA A 22 17.86 14.07 6.39
C ALA A 22 18.11 14.99 5.18
N VAL A 23 17.57 14.60 4.03
CA VAL A 23 17.58 15.43 2.84
C VAL A 23 16.42 16.41 2.94
N GLU A 24 16.73 17.69 2.87
CA GLU A 24 15.71 18.70 2.88
C GLU A 24 14.92 18.65 1.58
N SER A 25 13.64 18.27 1.67
CA SER A 25 12.77 18.18 0.52
C SER A 25 11.96 19.45 0.34
N ALA A 26 11.77 19.85 -0.91
CA ALA A 26 10.85 20.94 -1.24
C ALA A 26 9.38 20.55 -0.91
N VAL A 27 9.09 19.25 -0.86
CA VAL A 27 7.76 18.73 -0.51
C VAL A 27 7.79 18.24 0.93
N ARG A 28 6.93 18.81 1.77
CA ARG A 28 6.88 18.48 3.19
C ARG A 28 5.93 17.34 3.52
N GLU A 29 4.91 17.15 2.70
CA GLU A 29 3.89 16.16 2.95
C GLU A 29 3.29 15.65 1.64
N LEU A 30 3.07 14.35 1.56
CA LEU A 30 2.29 13.75 0.49
C LEU A 30 0.90 13.43 1.06
N ARG A 31 -0.15 13.85 0.36
CA ARG A 31 -1.51 13.43 0.67
C ARG A 31 -2.10 12.69 -0.51
N LEU A 32 -2.57 11.47 -0.27
CA LEU A 32 -3.38 10.76 -1.25
C LEU A 32 -4.84 11.06 -0.91
N VAL A 33 -5.55 11.70 -1.82
CA VAL A 33 -6.96 12.06 -1.61
C VAL A 33 -7.83 11.00 -2.26
N VAL A 34 -8.63 10.33 -1.45
CA VAL A 34 -9.52 9.26 -1.91
C VAL A 34 -10.96 9.72 -1.74
N THR A 35 -11.73 9.67 -2.80
CA THR A 35 -13.17 9.93 -2.75
C THR A 35 -13.89 8.60 -2.58
N ALA A 36 -14.62 8.45 -1.48
CA ALA A 36 -15.39 7.25 -1.20
C ALA A 36 -16.88 7.58 -1.25
N ASP A 37 -17.64 6.81 -2.03
CA ASP A 37 -19.07 7.00 -2.14
C ASP A 37 -19.78 6.73 -0.80
N ASP A 38 -19.35 5.71 -0.08
CA ASP A 38 -19.76 5.46 1.28
C ASP A 38 -18.68 5.96 2.25
N TYR A 39 -18.75 7.23 2.58
CA TYR A 39 -17.75 7.89 3.41
C TYR A 39 -17.62 7.25 4.80
N ASP A 40 -18.73 6.95 5.46
CA ASP A 40 -18.71 6.39 6.81
C ASP A 40 -18.11 4.99 6.83
N ALA A 41 -18.42 4.16 5.85
CA ALA A 41 -17.83 2.84 5.73
C ALA A 41 -16.33 2.91 5.44
N ALA A 42 -15.90 3.82 4.56
CA ALA A 42 -14.48 4.01 4.28
C ALA A 42 -13.71 4.52 5.50
N LEU A 43 -14.29 5.48 6.21
CA LEU A 43 -13.66 6.02 7.41
C LEU A 43 -13.50 4.94 8.49
N HIS A 44 -14.52 4.14 8.70
CA HIS A 44 -14.45 3.01 9.63
C HIS A 44 -13.34 2.03 9.23
N PHE A 45 -13.26 1.70 7.94
CA PHE A 45 -12.26 0.77 7.42
C PHE A 45 -10.83 1.28 7.66
N TYR A 46 -10.53 2.49 7.23
CA TYR A 46 -9.16 3.02 7.30
C TYR A 46 -8.76 3.49 8.70
N ARG A 47 -9.62 4.16 9.39
CA ARG A 47 -9.32 4.68 10.74
C ARG A 47 -9.43 3.61 11.81
N ASP A 48 -10.56 2.88 11.85
CA ASP A 48 -10.86 2.01 12.97
C ASP A 48 -10.33 0.59 12.77
N VAL A 49 -10.43 0.02 11.59
CA VAL A 49 -9.99 -1.35 11.32
C VAL A 49 -8.51 -1.40 10.95
N LEU A 50 -8.08 -0.63 9.97
CA LEU A 50 -6.67 -0.56 9.59
C LEU A 50 -5.83 0.16 10.67
N GLY A 51 -6.42 1.14 11.33
CA GLY A 51 -5.79 1.80 12.48
C GLY A 51 -5.02 3.07 12.12
N LEU A 52 -5.46 3.83 11.13
CA LEU A 52 -4.83 5.11 10.79
C LEU A 52 -5.38 6.20 11.72
N PRO A 53 -4.56 6.78 12.61
CA PRO A 53 -5.06 7.80 13.55
C PRO A 53 -5.61 9.04 12.83
N GLU A 54 -6.67 9.59 13.36
CA GLU A 54 -7.25 10.81 12.82
C GLU A 54 -6.42 12.03 13.22
N ARG A 55 -6.01 12.83 12.24
CA ARG A 55 -5.35 14.10 12.47
C ARG A 55 -6.34 15.25 12.60
N GLY A 56 -7.38 15.22 11.81
CA GLY A 56 -8.41 16.25 11.82
C GLY A 56 -9.61 15.87 10.98
N ALA A 57 -10.75 16.43 11.31
CA ALA A 57 -11.99 16.22 10.57
C ALA A 57 -12.70 17.54 10.40
N PHE A 58 -13.25 17.75 9.21
CA PHE A 58 -13.97 18.97 8.87
C PHE A 58 -15.28 18.61 8.17
N ALA A 59 -16.34 19.28 8.57
CA ALA A 59 -17.65 19.09 7.97
C ALA A 59 -18.33 20.43 7.72
N SER A 60 -19.02 20.53 6.60
CA SER A 60 -19.82 21.68 6.23
C SER A 60 -21.05 21.22 5.46
N GLU A 61 -21.87 22.15 5.02
CA GLU A 61 -23.01 21.83 4.15
C GLU A 61 -22.55 21.24 2.82
N ASP A 62 -21.29 21.51 2.42
CA ASP A 62 -20.75 21.05 1.15
C ASP A 62 -20.11 19.67 1.21
N GLY A 63 -19.91 19.12 2.41
CA GLY A 63 -19.38 17.77 2.56
C GLY A 63 -18.47 17.59 3.77
N ARG A 64 -17.77 16.46 3.79
CA ARG A 64 -16.91 16.08 4.91
C ARG A 64 -15.54 15.63 4.40
N VAL A 65 -14.53 15.86 5.19
CA VAL A 65 -13.19 15.30 4.98
C VAL A 65 -12.59 14.92 6.32
N THR A 66 -11.95 13.77 6.37
CA THR A 66 -11.14 13.36 7.50
C THR A 66 -9.72 13.13 7.01
N ILE A 67 -8.77 13.66 7.72
CA ILE A 67 -7.34 13.49 7.42
C ILE A 67 -6.79 12.45 8.40
N LEU A 68 -6.26 11.37 7.85
CA LEU A 68 -5.69 10.27 8.62
C LEU A 68 -4.17 10.27 8.49
N GLU A 69 -3.50 9.97 9.58
CA GLU A 69 -2.05 9.79 9.59
C GLU A 69 -1.72 8.42 9.01
N ALA A 70 -0.82 8.37 8.05
CA ALA A 70 -0.46 7.14 7.36
C ALA A 70 1.03 6.80 7.51
N GLY A 71 1.61 7.12 8.64
CA GLY A 71 3.02 6.89 8.90
C GLY A 71 3.91 7.80 8.05
N ARG A 72 5.04 7.27 7.60
CA ARG A 72 5.94 7.99 6.70
C ARG A 72 5.59 7.62 5.27
N ALA A 73 5.37 8.62 4.43
CA ALA A 73 4.98 8.40 3.04
C ALA A 73 6.16 8.53 2.08
N THR A 74 6.20 7.68 1.06
CA THR A 74 7.13 7.78 -0.05
C THR A 74 6.34 7.71 -1.35
N LEU A 75 6.89 8.24 -2.43
CA LEU A 75 6.35 8.05 -3.77
C LEU A 75 7.26 7.07 -4.50
N GLU A 76 6.69 5.94 -4.90
CA GLU A 76 7.40 4.93 -5.65
C GLU A 76 6.94 4.97 -7.10
N LEU A 77 7.87 5.20 -8.01
CA LEU A 77 7.57 5.26 -9.44
C LEU A 77 8.05 3.99 -10.11
N THR A 78 7.16 3.37 -10.89
CA THR A 78 7.47 2.16 -11.64
C THR A 78 7.15 2.40 -13.11
N ASP A 79 7.89 1.74 -13.99
CA ASP A 79 7.50 1.69 -15.39
C ASP A 79 6.45 0.57 -15.61
N PRO A 80 5.80 0.51 -16.79
CA PRO A 80 4.79 -0.52 -17.04
C PRO A 80 5.30 -1.96 -16.91
N ASN A 81 6.53 -2.21 -17.30
CA ASN A 81 7.10 -3.55 -17.20
C ASN A 81 7.30 -3.98 -15.76
N HIS A 82 7.79 -3.08 -14.93
CA HIS A 82 7.96 -3.37 -13.50
C HIS A 82 6.60 -3.54 -12.81
N ALA A 83 5.63 -2.70 -13.14
CA ALA A 83 4.27 -2.84 -12.60
C ALA A 83 3.67 -4.22 -12.96
N ALA A 84 3.86 -4.69 -14.20
CA ALA A 84 3.42 -6.01 -14.62
C ALA A 84 4.17 -7.13 -13.87
N PHE A 85 5.46 -6.95 -13.65
CA PHE A 85 6.27 -7.91 -12.89
C PHE A 85 5.77 -8.04 -11.44
N ILE A 86 5.49 -6.93 -10.77
CA ILE A 86 4.96 -6.96 -9.40
C ILE A 86 3.59 -7.65 -9.35
N ASP A 87 2.71 -7.36 -10.29
CA ASP A 87 1.41 -8.03 -10.38
C ASP A 87 1.57 -9.54 -10.57
N GLU A 88 2.52 -9.97 -11.40
CA GLU A 88 2.78 -11.39 -11.61
C GLU A 88 3.27 -12.06 -10.33
N VAL A 89 4.17 -11.41 -9.60
CA VAL A 89 4.70 -11.95 -8.34
C VAL A 89 3.62 -12.03 -7.27
N GLU A 90 2.84 -10.97 -7.10
CA GLU A 90 1.88 -10.88 -5.99
C GLU A 90 0.54 -11.54 -6.30
N VAL A 91 0.09 -11.49 -7.54
CA VAL A 91 -1.27 -11.87 -7.92
C VAL A 91 -1.29 -12.99 -8.96
N GLY A 92 -0.29 -13.09 -9.82
CA GLY A 92 -0.24 -14.05 -10.90
C GLY A 92 -0.93 -13.57 -12.18
N ARG A 93 -1.38 -12.33 -12.22
CA ARG A 93 -2.01 -11.71 -13.39
C ARG A 93 -2.00 -10.19 -13.26
N ARG A 94 -2.17 -9.50 -14.36
CA ARG A 94 -2.20 -8.06 -14.40
C ARG A 94 -3.50 -7.53 -13.78
N VAL A 95 -3.42 -6.78 -12.70
CA VAL A 95 -4.58 -6.24 -11.98
C VAL A 95 -4.44 -4.78 -11.56
N ALA A 96 -3.23 -4.29 -11.39
CA ALA A 96 -3.02 -2.95 -10.89
C ALA A 96 -3.43 -1.89 -11.91
N GLY A 97 -4.07 -0.84 -11.45
CA GLY A 97 -4.25 0.38 -12.20
C GLY A 97 -2.98 1.23 -12.18
N HIS A 98 -3.11 2.51 -12.49
CA HIS A 98 -1.96 3.41 -12.46
C HIS A 98 -1.55 3.83 -11.05
N ILE A 99 -2.43 3.70 -10.08
CA ILE A 99 -2.17 4.08 -8.68
C ILE A 99 -2.52 2.89 -7.79
N ARG A 100 -1.63 2.58 -6.89
CA ARG A 100 -1.81 1.56 -5.87
C ARG A 100 -1.16 2.07 -4.59
N VAL A 101 -1.73 1.78 -3.45
CA VAL A 101 -1.17 2.16 -2.15
C VAL A 101 -0.60 0.92 -1.49
N ALA A 102 0.63 1.02 -1.01
CA ALA A 102 1.24 -0.04 -0.23
C ALA A 102 1.42 0.42 1.20
N PHE A 103 0.91 -0.35 2.15
CA PHE A 103 1.11 -0.10 3.57
C PHE A 103 2.01 -1.17 4.16
N GLN A 104 3.08 -0.73 4.80
CA GLN A 104 3.91 -1.64 5.60
C GLN A 104 3.24 -1.88 6.94
N VAL A 105 3.05 -3.13 7.29
CA VAL A 105 2.44 -3.55 8.56
C VAL A 105 3.30 -4.63 9.21
N ASP A 106 3.15 -4.80 10.51
CA ASP A 106 3.96 -5.78 11.24
C ASP A 106 3.63 -7.22 10.86
N ASP A 107 2.37 -7.51 10.57
CA ASP A 107 1.90 -8.84 10.18
C ASP A 107 0.88 -8.71 9.05
N SER A 108 1.35 -8.85 7.80
CA SER A 108 0.49 -8.69 6.64
C SER A 108 -0.58 -9.78 6.56
N ALA A 109 -0.30 -11.00 7.00
CA ALA A 109 -1.30 -12.07 7.00
C ALA A 109 -2.45 -11.77 7.95
N ALA A 110 -2.15 -11.38 9.19
CA ALA A 110 -3.16 -11.04 10.18
C ALA A 110 -3.95 -9.79 9.78
N THR A 111 -3.27 -8.76 9.26
CA THR A 111 -3.91 -7.53 8.80
C THR A 111 -4.82 -7.81 7.61
N THR A 112 -4.38 -8.62 6.65
CA THR A 112 -5.19 -9.01 5.49
C THR A 112 -6.48 -9.70 5.95
N ALA A 113 -6.39 -10.63 6.89
CA ALA A 113 -7.57 -11.31 7.42
C ALA A 113 -8.53 -10.34 8.10
N ARG A 114 -7.99 -9.39 8.86
CA ARG A 114 -8.78 -8.37 9.54
C ARG A 114 -9.50 -7.44 8.56
N LEU A 115 -8.81 -6.99 7.52
CA LEU A 115 -9.40 -6.13 6.50
C LEU A 115 -10.42 -6.88 5.64
N ALA A 116 -10.18 -8.14 5.34
CA ALA A 116 -11.14 -8.98 4.62
C ALA A 116 -12.44 -9.16 5.43
N ALA A 117 -12.33 -9.37 6.73
CA ALA A 117 -13.48 -9.46 7.62
C ALA A 117 -14.27 -8.14 7.69
N ALA A 118 -13.61 -7.02 7.43
CA ALA A 118 -14.21 -5.69 7.40
C ALA A 118 -14.74 -5.30 6.01
N GLY A 119 -14.73 -6.21 5.04
CA GLY A 119 -15.34 -6.01 3.73
C GLY A 119 -14.40 -5.80 2.55
N ALA A 120 -13.09 -5.80 2.75
CA ALA A 120 -12.15 -5.73 1.64
C ALA A 120 -12.17 -7.04 0.84
N GLU A 121 -12.04 -6.92 -0.47
CA GLU A 121 -11.91 -8.08 -1.32
C GLU A 121 -10.44 -8.47 -1.42
N VAL A 122 -10.11 -9.72 -1.09
CA VAL A 122 -8.75 -10.23 -1.23
C VAL A 122 -8.53 -10.65 -2.67
N VAL A 123 -7.67 -9.91 -3.37
CA VAL A 123 -7.28 -10.21 -4.76
C VAL A 123 -6.20 -11.29 -4.75
N ALA A 124 -5.29 -11.22 -3.80
CA ALA A 124 -4.25 -12.24 -3.62
C ALA A 124 -3.90 -12.37 -2.14
N GLU A 125 -3.86 -13.61 -1.66
CA GLU A 125 -3.43 -13.93 -0.31
C GLU A 125 -1.96 -13.59 -0.10
N PRO A 126 -1.51 -13.43 1.15
CA PRO A 126 -0.12 -13.12 1.42
C PRO A 126 0.83 -14.10 0.76
N THR A 127 1.73 -13.57 -0.05
CA THR A 127 2.67 -14.32 -0.88
C THR A 127 4.07 -13.79 -0.62
N ARG A 128 5.03 -14.69 -0.47
CA ARG A 128 6.43 -14.31 -0.29
C ARG A 128 7.00 -13.82 -1.62
N THR A 129 7.61 -12.65 -1.59
CA THR A 129 8.23 -12.05 -2.77
C THR A 129 9.71 -12.41 -2.87
N PRO A 130 10.32 -12.31 -4.06
CA PRO A 130 11.78 -12.53 -4.20
C PRO A 130 12.64 -11.55 -3.40
N TRP A 131 12.09 -10.38 -3.03
CA TRP A 131 12.80 -9.40 -2.20
C TRP A 131 12.52 -9.55 -0.70
N ASN A 132 12.09 -10.74 -0.32
CA ASN A 132 11.92 -11.16 1.09
C ASN A 132 10.91 -10.34 1.89
N SER A 133 9.75 -10.15 1.31
CA SER A 133 8.59 -9.60 1.99
C SER A 133 7.38 -10.53 1.81
N LEU A 134 6.38 -10.38 2.67
CA LEU A 134 5.13 -11.11 2.57
C LEU A 134 4.06 -10.11 2.18
N ASN A 135 3.56 -10.21 0.94
CA ASN A 135 2.67 -9.21 0.35
C ASN A 135 1.31 -9.81 0.02
N SER A 136 0.26 -9.09 0.36
CA SER A 136 -1.09 -9.38 -0.12
C SER A 136 -1.58 -8.24 -1.03
N ARG A 137 -2.65 -8.51 -1.75
CA ARG A 137 -3.30 -7.52 -2.60
C ARG A 137 -4.80 -7.51 -2.31
N LEU A 138 -5.38 -6.33 -2.11
CA LEU A 138 -6.78 -6.17 -1.76
C LEU A 138 -7.41 -5.04 -2.56
N GLU A 139 -8.71 -5.16 -2.80
CA GLU A 139 -9.54 -4.03 -3.20
C GLU A 139 -10.24 -3.49 -1.95
N ALA A 140 -10.05 -2.22 -1.68
CA ALA A 140 -10.51 -1.54 -0.48
C ALA A 140 -11.55 -0.47 -0.78
N PRO A 141 -12.26 0.06 0.22
CA PRO A 141 -13.22 1.13 0.01
C PRO A 141 -12.61 2.35 -0.69
N GLY A 142 -13.41 3.00 -1.53
CA GLY A 142 -12.94 4.12 -2.35
C GLY A 142 -12.30 3.67 -3.65
N ALA A 143 -12.55 2.44 -4.08
CA ALA A 143 -11.94 1.84 -5.27
C ALA A 143 -10.41 1.90 -5.22
N LEU A 144 -9.85 1.75 -4.03
CA LEU A 144 -8.41 1.84 -3.81
C LEU A 144 -7.81 0.44 -3.72
N GLN A 145 -6.86 0.15 -4.60
CA GLN A 145 -6.14 -1.12 -4.53
C GLN A 145 -4.97 -1.00 -3.54
N LEU A 146 -4.89 -1.96 -2.63
CA LEU A 146 -3.87 -2.00 -1.60
C LEU A 146 -2.93 -3.18 -1.76
N THR A 147 -1.65 -2.95 -1.48
CA THR A 147 -0.73 -3.99 -1.07
C THR A 147 -0.49 -3.82 0.43
N LEU A 148 -0.63 -4.90 1.19
CA LEU A 148 -0.12 -4.96 2.55
C LEU A 148 1.17 -5.75 2.52
N PHE A 149 2.22 -5.22 3.12
CA PHE A 149 3.51 -5.91 3.11
C PHE A 149 4.18 -5.91 4.48
N THR A 150 4.85 -7.02 4.76
CA THR A 150 5.71 -7.16 5.93
C THR A 150 7.08 -7.57 5.43
N GLU A 151 8.10 -6.83 5.83
CA GLU A 151 9.46 -7.22 5.54
C GLU A 151 9.86 -8.38 6.44
N LEU A 152 10.40 -9.45 5.83
CA LEU A 152 10.65 -10.69 6.56
C LEU A 152 12.05 -10.67 7.14
N GLY A 153 12.82 -9.84 7.23
CA GLY A 153 14.13 -9.85 7.84
C GLY A 153 15.06 -10.98 7.35
N ASP A 154 16.27 -10.98 7.80
CA ASP A 154 17.30 -11.97 7.41
C ASP A 154 17.06 -13.37 8.00
#